data_93193986865ae056a9554eb699ebc39c
#
_entry.id   93193986865ae056a9554eb699ebc39c
#
_cell.length_a   1.000
_cell.length_b   1.000
_cell.length_c   1.000
_cell.angle_alpha   90.00
_cell.angle_beta   90.00
_cell.angle_gamma   90.00
#
_symmetry.space_group_name_H-M   'P 1'
#
loop_
_entity.id
_entity.type
_entity.pdbx_description
1 polymer ?
#
loop_
_entity_poly.entity_id
_entity_poly.type
_entity_poly.pdbx_seq_one_letter_code
_entity_poly.pdbx_strand_id
1 'polypeptide(L)'
;MNKFMGILAILALAGCAGTGGSLTDPVGPDKVVYHLNEGLPQATNGLRNIRNHLEVNPKARIVVVAHAQGVDYLMKGKKDANGNPYETIVQDLKSQGVKFDICEITLRNRKLSRDQFIEEGVFVPSGVAEITRLQQREGYSYLRP
;
A
#
# COMPACT_ATOMS: atom_id res chain seq x y z
N MET A 1 17.86 4.18 -82.67
CA MET A 1 17.87 2.92 -81.91
C MET A 1 18.32 3.25 -80.48
N ASN A 2 17.43 3.65 -79.59
CA ASN A 2 17.75 3.89 -78.15
C ASN A 2 16.66 3.25 -77.28
N LYS A 3 17.08 2.18 -76.61
CA LYS A 3 16.24 1.45 -75.66
C LYS A 3 16.31 2.20 -74.30
N PHE A 4 15.21 2.85 -73.93
CA PHE A 4 15.05 3.32 -72.55
C PHE A 4 14.50 2.20 -71.68
N MET A 5 15.31 1.76 -70.75
CA MET A 5 14.97 0.76 -69.76
C MET A 5 14.49 1.49 -68.50
N GLY A 6 13.18 1.48 -68.30
CA GLY A 6 12.55 2.09 -67.12
C GLY A 6 12.78 1.23 -65.87
N ILE A 7 13.44 1.79 -64.86
CA ILE A 7 13.58 1.17 -63.54
C ILE A 7 12.33 1.49 -62.75
N LEU A 8 11.55 0.45 -62.45
CA LEU A 8 10.39 0.53 -61.57
C LEU A 8 10.86 0.46 -60.13
N ALA A 9 10.86 1.57 -59.43
CA ALA A 9 11.20 1.61 -57.98
C ALA A 9 9.97 1.16 -57.17
N ILE A 10 10.05 -0.02 -56.60
CA ILE A 10 9.03 -0.52 -55.65
C ILE A 10 9.33 0.09 -54.29
N LEU A 11 8.49 1.06 -53.87
CA LEU A 11 8.49 1.58 -52.51
C LEU A 11 7.85 0.54 -51.58
N ALA A 12 8.68 -0.15 -50.79
CA ALA A 12 8.19 -0.98 -49.69
C ALA A 12 7.79 -0.09 -48.50
N LEU A 13 6.49 0.06 -48.28
CA LEU A 13 5.98 0.62 -47.02
C LEU A 13 6.20 -0.40 -45.90
N ALA A 14 7.21 -0.16 -45.10
CA ALA A 14 7.36 -0.85 -43.82
C ALA A 14 6.26 -0.39 -42.88
N GLY A 15 5.18 -1.14 -42.77
CA GLY A 15 4.14 -0.93 -41.75
C GLY A 15 4.72 -1.22 -40.37
N CYS A 16 4.87 -0.19 -39.54
CA CYS A 16 5.08 -0.35 -38.12
C CYS A 16 3.85 -1.04 -37.51
N ALA A 17 3.94 -2.37 -37.34
CA ALA A 17 2.99 -3.09 -36.48
C ALA A 17 3.22 -2.60 -35.05
N GLY A 18 2.43 -1.61 -34.63
CA GLY A 18 2.33 -1.22 -33.24
C GLY A 18 1.85 -2.42 -32.46
N THR A 19 2.72 -3.04 -31.69
CA THR A 19 2.33 -4.00 -30.65
C THR A 19 1.46 -3.24 -29.67
N GLY A 20 0.14 -3.38 -29.79
CA GLY A 20 -0.82 -2.91 -28.80
C GLY A 20 -0.52 -3.61 -27.48
N GLY A 21 0.30 -2.97 -26.64
CA GLY A 21 0.49 -3.39 -25.27
C GLY A 21 -0.88 -3.35 -24.61
N SER A 22 -1.37 -4.49 -24.16
CA SER A 22 -2.56 -4.58 -23.36
C SER A 22 -2.35 -3.71 -22.10
N LEU A 23 -3.24 -2.73 -21.88
CA LEU A 23 -3.25 -1.89 -20.68
C LEU A 23 -3.56 -2.69 -19.40
N THR A 24 -3.59 -4.02 -19.48
CA THR A 24 -3.89 -4.95 -18.39
C THR A 24 -2.68 -5.73 -17.88
N ASP A 25 -1.45 -5.45 -18.36
CA ASP A 25 -0.27 -6.04 -17.74
C ASP A 25 -0.03 -5.34 -16.40
N PRO A 26 -0.23 -6.06 -15.27
CA PRO A 26 0.03 -5.47 -13.98
C PRO A 26 1.53 -5.18 -13.86
N VAL A 27 1.87 -3.92 -13.70
CA VAL A 27 3.24 -3.45 -13.44
C VAL A 27 3.67 -3.89 -12.04
N GLY A 28 3.68 -5.20 -11.79
CA GLY A 28 3.98 -5.79 -10.50
C GLY A 28 2.85 -5.64 -9.46
N PRO A 29 3.06 -6.14 -8.23
CA PRO A 29 2.05 -6.04 -7.17
C PRO A 29 1.85 -4.59 -6.74
N ASP A 30 0.60 -4.19 -6.46
CA ASP A 30 0.29 -2.90 -5.87
C ASP A 30 1.12 -2.68 -4.60
N LYS A 31 1.64 -1.46 -4.45
CA LYS A 31 2.30 -1.02 -3.23
C LYS A 31 1.49 0.13 -2.65
N VAL A 32 0.93 -0.05 -1.47
CA VAL A 32 0.03 0.93 -0.86
C VAL A 32 0.38 1.18 0.59
N VAL A 33 0.53 2.46 0.96
CA VAL A 33 0.59 2.88 2.35
C VAL A 33 -0.79 3.36 2.79
N TYR A 34 -1.36 2.67 3.78
CA TYR A 34 -2.58 3.07 4.47
C TYR A 34 -2.22 3.94 5.67
N HIS A 35 -2.72 5.16 5.68
CA HIS A 35 -2.43 6.13 6.73
C HIS A 35 -3.58 6.21 7.74
N LEU A 36 -3.31 5.83 8.99
CA LEU A 36 -4.26 5.90 10.10
C LEU A 36 -3.77 6.89 11.15
N ASN A 37 -4.48 7.99 11.35
CA ASN A 37 -4.13 9.03 12.31
C ASN A 37 -5.30 9.52 13.16
N GLU A 38 -6.49 9.03 12.89
CA GLU A 38 -7.71 9.24 13.67
C GLU A 38 -7.96 8.02 14.57
N GLY A 39 -9.00 8.08 15.38
CA GLY A 39 -9.29 7.02 16.37
C GLY A 39 -9.80 5.70 15.78
N LEU A 40 -10.39 4.88 16.64
CA LEU A 40 -10.84 3.52 16.30
C LEU A 40 -11.80 3.42 15.12
N PRO A 41 -12.72 4.38 14.85
CA PRO A 41 -13.60 4.29 13.68
C PRO A 41 -12.83 4.28 12.35
N GLN A 42 -11.81 5.12 12.23
CA GLN A 42 -10.94 5.11 11.02
C GLN A 42 -10.17 3.79 10.93
N ALA A 43 -9.65 3.27 12.04
CA ALA A 43 -8.96 1.99 12.05
C ALA A 43 -9.87 0.85 11.58
N THR A 44 -11.12 0.79 12.06
CA THR A 44 -12.11 -0.20 11.61
C THR A 44 -12.35 -0.14 10.11
N ASN A 45 -12.54 1.07 9.57
CA ASN A 45 -12.71 1.28 8.12
C ASN A 45 -11.46 0.89 7.34
N GLY A 46 -10.29 1.29 7.82
CA GLY A 46 -9.01 0.98 7.19
C GLY A 46 -8.73 -0.51 7.11
N LEU A 47 -8.91 -1.24 8.21
CA LEU A 47 -8.70 -2.69 8.24
C LEU A 47 -9.67 -3.44 7.32
N ARG A 48 -10.92 -2.98 7.23
CA ARG A 48 -11.90 -3.51 6.27
C ARG A 48 -11.47 -3.25 4.82
N ASN A 49 -11.03 -2.03 4.53
CA ASN A 49 -10.55 -1.67 3.19
C ASN A 49 -9.33 -2.48 2.78
N ILE A 50 -8.42 -2.77 3.71
CA ILE A 50 -7.26 -3.63 3.46
C ILE A 50 -7.70 -5.06 3.12
N ARG A 51 -8.68 -5.63 3.82
CA ARG A 51 -9.25 -6.95 3.46
C ARG A 51 -9.81 -6.95 2.05
N ASN A 52 -10.64 -5.96 1.71
CA ASN A 52 -11.22 -5.83 0.37
C ASN A 52 -10.13 -5.68 -0.71
N HIS A 53 -9.05 -4.96 -0.41
CA HIS A 53 -7.91 -4.81 -1.32
C HIS A 53 -7.22 -6.15 -1.56
N LEU A 54 -6.92 -6.90 -0.51
CA LEU A 54 -6.28 -8.22 -0.61
C LEU A 54 -7.17 -9.28 -1.26
N GLU A 55 -8.49 -9.18 -1.13
CA GLU A 55 -9.44 -10.06 -1.82
C GLU A 55 -9.31 -9.92 -3.35
N VAL A 56 -9.15 -8.71 -3.85
CA VAL A 56 -9.01 -8.42 -5.28
C VAL A 56 -7.55 -8.56 -5.76
N ASN A 57 -6.60 -8.13 -4.94
CA ASN A 57 -5.17 -8.20 -5.25
C ASN A 57 -4.39 -8.86 -4.09
N PRO A 58 -4.38 -10.20 -4.00
CA PRO A 58 -3.75 -10.92 -2.89
C PRO A 58 -2.21 -10.79 -2.86
N LYS A 59 -1.60 -10.23 -3.89
CA LYS A 59 -0.15 -9.96 -3.95
C LYS A 59 0.21 -8.52 -3.59
N ALA A 60 -0.77 -7.68 -3.26
CA ALA A 60 -0.52 -6.29 -2.88
C ALA A 60 0.44 -6.21 -1.68
N ARG A 61 1.39 -5.28 -1.74
CA ARG A 61 2.29 -4.95 -0.63
C ARG A 61 1.70 -3.79 0.14
N ILE A 62 1.20 -4.07 1.32
CA ILE A 62 0.49 -3.08 2.15
C ILE A 62 1.30 -2.78 3.40
N VAL A 63 1.51 -1.49 3.66
CA VAL A 63 2.05 -0.97 4.92
C VAL A 63 1.01 -0.06 5.54
N VAL A 64 0.64 -0.32 6.78
CA VAL A 64 -0.24 0.56 7.55
C VAL A 64 0.63 1.40 8.45
N VAL A 65 0.61 2.71 8.29
CA VAL A 65 1.35 3.64 9.16
C VAL A 65 0.37 4.34 10.08
N ALA A 66 0.55 4.14 11.39
CA ALA A 66 -0.30 4.70 12.43
C ALA A 66 0.45 5.77 13.25
N HIS A 67 -0.18 6.93 13.46
CA HIS A 67 0.28 7.96 14.36
C HIS A 67 -0.89 8.70 15.04
N ALA A 68 -0.60 9.60 15.97
CA ALA A 68 -1.60 10.32 16.75
C ALA A 68 -2.61 9.34 17.41
N GLN A 69 -3.91 9.54 17.25
CA GLN A 69 -4.92 8.61 17.76
C GLN A 69 -5.03 7.31 16.92
N GLY A 70 -4.48 7.32 15.71
CA GLY A 70 -4.47 6.14 14.86
C GLY A 70 -3.69 4.95 15.40
N VAL A 71 -2.85 5.13 16.43
CA VAL A 71 -2.12 4.00 17.06
C VAL A 71 -2.99 3.18 18.01
N ASP A 72 -4.17 3.68 18.40
CA ASP A 72 -4.96 3.11 19.48
C ASP A 72 -5.45 1.69 19.24
N TYR A 73 -5.77 1.33 17.98
CA TYR A 73 -6.21 -0.02 17.64
C TYR A 73 -5.09 -1.07 17.79
N LEU A 74 -3.82 -0.64 17.80
CA LEU A 74 -2.66 -1.52 18.03
C LEU A 74 -2.30 -1.67 19.51
N MET A 75 -3.03 -1.01 20.41
CA MET A 75 -2.84 -1.21 21.85
C MET A 75 -3.53 -2.50 22.30
N LYS A 76 -2.90 -3.22 23.22
CA LYS A 76 -3.44 -4.47 23.80
C LYS A 76 -4.85 -4.27 24.36
N GLY A 77 -5.71 -5.23 24.10
CA GLY A 77 -7.08 -5.27 24.63
C GLY A 77 -8.06 -4.31 23.96
N LYS A 78 -7.66 -3.55 22.94
CA LYS A 78 -8.59 -2.68 22.20
C LYS A 78 -9.56 -3.49 21.34
N LYS A 79 -10.81 -3.03 21.29
CA LYS A 79 -11.91 -3.67 20.59
C LYS A 79 -12.65 -2.67 19.70
N ASP A 80 -13.26 -3.18 18.64
CA ASP A 80 -14.17 -2.42 17.79
C ASP A 80 -15.53 -2.16 18.47
N ALA A 81 -16.42 -1.44 17.81
CA ALA A 81 -17.76 -1.12 18.33
C ALA A 81 -18.64 -2.37 18.56
N ASN A 82 -18.31 -3.51 17.94
CA ASN A 82 -19.01 -4.77 18.08
C ASN A 82 -18.38 -5.68 19.17
N GLY A 83 -17.33 -5.23 19.83
CA GLY A 83 -16.61 -5.99 20.86
C GLY A 83 -15.54 -6.95 20.32
N ASN A 84 -15.22 -6.92 19.03
CA ASN A 84 -14.19 -7.77 18.44
C ASN A 84 -12.80 -7.19 18.72
N PRO A 85 -11.83 -7.99 19.20
CA PRO A 85 -10.46 -7.52 19.40
C PRO A 85 -9.80 -7.12 18.08
N TYR A 86 -9.18 -5.93 18.04
CA TYR A 86 -8.37 -5.52 16.88
C TYR A 86 -7.17 -6.43 16.66
N GLU A 87 -6.61 -6.98 17.72
CA GLU A 87 -5.46 -7.89 17.67
C GLU A 87 -5.72 -9.06 16.70
N THR A 88 -6.90 -9.67 16.77
CA THR A 88 -7.27 -10.80 15.90
C THR A 88 -7.22 -10.45 14.42
N ILE A 89 -7.79 -9.29 14.03
CA ILE A 89 -7.76 -8.87 12.61
C ILE A 89 -6.37 -8.43 12.18
N VAL A 90 -5.60 -7.81 13.07
CA VAL A 90 -4.20 -7.41 12.78
C VAL A 90 -3.32 -8.64 12.57
N GLN A 91 -3.46 -9.67 13.40
CA GLN A 91 -2.74 -10.96 13.24
C GLN A 91 -3.08 -11.63 11.92
N ASP A 92 -4.37 -11.69 11.56
CA ASP A 92 -4.83 -12.23 10.28
C ASP A 92 -4.20 -11.48 9.09
N LEU A 93 -4.27 -10.15 9.07
CA LEU A 93 -3.70 -9.34 8.01
C LEU A 93 -2.17 -9.42 7.96
N LYS A 94 -1.51 -9.49 9.12
CA LYS A 94 -0.05 -9.72 9.18
C LYS A 94 0.34 -11.06 8.57
N SER A 95 -0.42 -12.11 8.81
CA SER A 95 -0.20 -13.42 8.18
C SER A 95 -0.30 -13.38 6.65
N GLN A 96 -1.05 -12.44 6.11
CA GLN A 96 -1.19 -12.15 4.68
C GLN A 96 -0.11 -11.17 4.15
N GLY A 97 0.86 -10.77 4.97
CA GLY A 97 1.99 -9.94 4.58
C GLY A 97 1.81 -8.42 4.81
N VAL A 98 0.73 -7.99 5.46
CA VAL A 98 0.55 -6.58 5.83
C VAL A 98 1.53 -6.20 6.94
N LYS A 99 2.17 -5.04 6.83
CA LYS A 99 3.02 -4.46 7.88
C LYS A 99 2.28 -3.36 8.62
N PHE A 100 2.50 -3.27 9.93
CA PHE A 100 1.89 -2.26 10.79
C PHE A 100 2.97 -1.44 11.48
N ASP A 101 3.13 -0.18 11.09
CA ASP A 101 4.14 0.73 11.59
C ASP A 101 3.54 1.71 12.61
N ILE A 102 4.17 1.81 13.78
CA ILE A 102 3.74 2.64 14.92
C ILE A 102 4.73 3.79 15.12
N CYS A 103 4.23 5.02 15.12
CA CYS A 103 5.03 6.23 15.26
C CYS A 103 5.55 6.44 16.68
N GLU A 104 6.87 6.42 16.89
CA GLU A 104 7.50 6.68 18.20
C GLU A 104 7.33 8.11 18.71
N ILE A 105 7.22 9.10 17.80
CA ILE A 105 6.89 10.48 18.21
C ILE A 105 5.53 10.50 18.90
N THR A 106 4.56 9.74 18.40
CA THR A 106 3.25 9.62 19.05
C THR A 106 3.35 9.05 20.45
N LEU A 107 4.15 7.99 20.64
CA LEU A 107 4.35 7.39 21.96
C LEU A 107 4.91 8.42 22.94
N ARG A 108 5.97 9.15 22.55
CA ARG A 108 6.54 10.20 23.40
C ARG A 108 5.54 11.29 23.77
N ASN A 109 4.82 11.81 22.78
CA ASN A 109 3.87 12.91 22.99
C ASN A 109 2.68 12.51 23.88
N ARG A 110 2.24 11.25 23.76
CA ARG A 110 1.11 10.71 24.52
C ARG A 110 1.54 9.96 25.80
N LYS A 111 2.85 9.91 26.09
CA LYS A 111 3.44 9.21 27.26
C LYS A 111 3.02 7.72 27.26
N LEU A 112 3.03 7.09 26.08
CA LEU A 112 2.78 5.67 25.93
C LEU A 112 4.09 4.89 25.91
N SER A 113 4.08 3.64 26.40
CA SER A 113 5.21 2.74 26.35
C SER A 113 4.99 1.61 25.34
N ARG A 114 6.07 1.05 24.80
CA ARG A 114 5.98 0.01 23.75
C ARG A 114 5.30 -1.27 24.22
N ASP A 115 5.40 -1.62 25.50
CA ASP A 115 4.79 -2.81 26.10
C ASP A 115 3.24 -2.76 26.12
N GLN A 116 2.64 -1.58 25.91
CA GLN A 116 1.19 -1.41 25.78
C GLN A 116 0.66 -1.85 24.41
N PHE A 117 1.53 -2.12 23.45
CA PHE A 117 1.16 -2.48 22.09
C PHE A 117 1.27 -3.99 21.82
N ILE A 118 0.49 -4.46 20.85
CA ILE A 118 0.56 -5.84 20.36
C ILE A 118 1.88 -6.09 19.61
N GLU A 119 2.32 -7.34 19.54
CA GLU A 119 3.63 -7.71 18.96
C GLU A 119 3.71 -7.56 17.44
N GLU A 120 2.56 -7.47 16.79
CA GLU A 120 2.45 -7.30 15.34
C GLU A 120 2.95 -5.94 14.84
N GLY A 121 2.94 -4.93 15.72
CA GLY A 121 3.37 -3.57 15.41
C GLY A 121 4.89 -3.41 15.37
N VAL A 122 5.39 -2.66 14.39
CA VAL A 122 6.80 -2.27 14.26
C VAL A 122 6.94 -0.79 14.58
N PHE A 123 7.85 -0.43 15.47
CA PHE A 123 8.05 0.96 15.85
C PHE A 123 8.97 1.66 14.84
N VAL A 124 8.49 2.78 14.30
CA VAL A 124 9.25 3.66 13.39
C VAL A 124 9.46 5.02 14.03
N PRO A 125 10.60 5.68 13.79
CA PRO A 125 10.93 6.97 14.44
C PRO A 125 9.86 8.04 14.25
N SER A 126 9.25 8.13 13.07
CA SER A 126 8.19 9.08 12.72
C SER A 126 7.25 8.50 11.68
N GLY A 127 5.95 8.46 11.98
CA GLY A 127 4.95 7.97 11.03
C GLY A 127 4.89 8.80 9.75
N VAL A 128 4.91 10.12 9.84
CA VAL A 128 4.87 11.00 8.65
C VAL A 128 6.14 10.89 7.80
N ALA A 129 7.31 10.72 8.44
CA ALA A 129 8.56 10.49 7.71
C ALA A 129 8.55 9.11 7.03
N GLU A 130 7.98 8.09 7.67
CA GLU A 130 7.85 6.76 7.10
C GLU A 130 6.92 6.75 5.87
N ILE A 131 5.76 7.41 5.94
CA ILE A 131 4.87 7.60 4.79
C ILE A 131 5.62 8.25 3.62
N THR A 132 6.35 9.34 3.90
CA THR A 132 7.14 10.05 2.87
C THR A 132 8.20 9.13 2.27
N ARG A 133 8.91 8.36 3.09
CA ARG A 133 9.95 7.42 2.66
C ARG A 133 9.37 6.32 1.75
N LEU A 134 8.25 5.71 2.15
CA LEU A 134 7.56 4.69 1.38
C LEU A 134 7.12 5.21 0.00
N GLN A 135 6.55 6.42 -0.05
CA GLN A 135 6.10 7.02 -1.32
C GLN A 135 7.27 7.38 -2.22
N GLN A 136 8.27 8.12 -1.70
CA GLN A 136 9.33 8.68 -2.54
C GLN A 136 10.42 7.69 -2.91
N ARG A 137 10.73 6.74 -2.03
CA ARG A 137 11.86 5.82 -2.23
C ARG A 137 11.46 4.42 -2.65
N GLU A 138 10.25 4.00 -2.31
CA GLU A 138 9.78 2.65 -2.61
C GLU A 138 8.58 2.60 -3.55
N GLY A 139 8.03 3.76 -3.95
CA GLY A 139 6.96 3.87 -4.93
C GLY A 139 5.59 3.40 -4.42
N TYR A 140 5.30 3.59 -3.12
CA TYR A 140 3.99 3.30 -2.55
C TYR A 140 2.97 4.38 -2.91
N SER A 141 1.80 3.97 -3.35
CA SER A 141 0.62 4.84 -3.44
C SER A 141 0.09 5.14 -2.03
N TYR A 142 -0.45 6.35 -1.83
CA TYR A 142 -1.00 6.77 -0.54
C TYR A 142 -2.50 6.62 -0.50
N LEU A 143 -3.02 6.05 0.58
CA LEU A 143 -4.44 5.93 0.85
C LEU A 143 -4.75 6.26 2.32
N ARG A 144 -5.74 7.14 2.52
CA ARG A 144 -6.29 7.46 3.83
C ARG A 144 -7.77 7.05 3.85
N PRO A 145 -8.15 6.01 4.60
CA PRO A 145 -9.54 5.53 4.68
C PRO A 145 -10.44 6.43 5.53
#